data_5c43c78f080975ad043da8c683d5713d
#
_entry.id   5c43c78f080975ad043da8c683d5713d
#
_cell.length_a   1.000
_cell.length_b   1.000
_cell.length_c   1.000
_cell.angle_alpha   90.00
_cell.angle_beta   90.00
_cell.angle_gamma   90.00
#
_symmetry.space_group_name_H-M   'P 1'
#
loop_
_entity.id
_entity.type
_entity.pdbx_description
1 polymer ?
#
loop_
_entity_poly.entity_id
_entity_poly.type
_entity_poly.pdbx_seq_one_letter_code
_entity_poly.pdbx_strand_id
1 'polypeptide(L)'
;MFELTRKIALVTGAGRGMGAGIARSLAAQGARIAVNDLDQDRAEETVALIQTEGGEAIPACFDVTLYSEVETGIARITESLGPVEILVNNAGNAGGGPTMELAAFRDMDVSEWSRFIDVNLYGPANCAKAVLEGMCDRGRGRIITISSGAGQTGLPIGVGLYGAGKAGAIGFQRHLAMEVAANGVTVNTVALGLMDNVGGSEAVSYLAASQPTGRLGKPEDAGAAVVYLASDEASWVTGQVLGVNGGTHLP
;
A
#
# COMPACT_ATOMS: atom_id res chain seq x y z
N MET A 1 1.56 4.75 -22.48
CA MET A 1 2.49 4.19 -21.45
C MET A 1 1.76 4.12 -20.14
N PHE A 2 1.97 3.06 -19.40
CA PHE A 2 1.39 2.80 -18.08
C PHE A 2 -0.14 2.78 -18.06
N GLU A 3 -0.75 2.32 -19.14
CA GLU A 3 -2.20 2.22 -19.27
C GLU A 3 -2.72 1.01 -18.47
N LEU A 4 -3.74 1.25 -17.66
CA LEU A 4 -4.37 0.25 -16.81
C LEU A 4 -5.85 0.02 -17.17
N THR A 5 -6.23 0.37 -18.39
CA THR A 5 -7.61 0.32 -18.87
C THR A 5 -8.28 -1.01 -18.54
N ARG A 6 -9.37 -0.91 -17.76
CA ARG A 6 -10.21 -2.02 -17.29
C ARG A 6 -9.53 -3.03 -16.36
N LYS A 7 -8.27 -2.79 -15.90
CA LYS A 7 -7.64 -3.61 -14.87
C LYS A 7 -8.33 -3.41 -13.53
N ILE A 8 -8.51 -4.48 -12.79
CA ILE A 8 -9.15 -4.42 -11.47
C ILE A 8 -8.08 -4.32 -10.41
N ALA A 9 -8.09 -3.20 -9.69
CA ALA A 9 -7.13 -2.91 -8.63
C ALA A 9 -7.82 -2.85 -7.26
N LEU A 10 -7.30 -3.60 -6.30
CA LEU A 10 -7.62 -3.47 -4.89
C LEU A 10 -6.53 -2.65 -4.21
N VAL A 11 -6.93 -1.56 -3.54
CA VAL A 11 -6.02 -0.74 -2.71
C VAL A 11 -6.51 -0.80 -1.27
N THR A 12 -5.66 -1.32 -0.36
CA THR A 12 -6.02 -1.45 1.06
C THR A 12 -5.69 -0.18 1.84
N GLY A 13 -6.49 0.18 2.84
CA GLY A 13 -6.35 1.42 3.59
C GLY A 13 -6.47 2.66 2.70
N ALA A 14 -7.40 2.62 1.73
CA ALA A 14 -7.50 3.62 0.68
C ALA A 14 -8.61 4.67 0.92
N GLY A 15 -9.23 4.68 2.09
CA GLY A 15 -10.25 5.67 2.44
C GLY A 15 -9.69 7.08 2.68
N ARG A 16 -8.37 7.24 2.82
CA ARG A 16 -7.73 8.54 3.02
C ARG A 16 -6.22 8.53 2.68
N GLY A 17 -5.61 9.72 2.66
CA GLY A 17 -4.15 9.90 2.63
C GLY A 17 -3.45 9.24 1.45
N MET A 18 -2.38 8.49 1.70
CA MET A 18 -1.59 7.82 0.66
C MET A 18 -2.42 6.84 -0.15
N GLY A 19 -3.21 6.00 0.51
CA GLY A 19 -4.03 5.00 -0.15
C GLY A 19 -5.06 5.61 -1.09
N ALA A 20 -5.75 6.68 -0.67
CA ALA A 20 -6.68 7.41 -1.52
C ALA A 20 -6.00 8.02 -2.74
N GLY A 21 -4.81 8.64 -2.56
CA GLY A 21 -4.03 9.19 -3.67
C GLY A 21 -3.54 8.13 -4.65
N ILE A 22 -3.09 6.97 -4.15
CA ILE A 22 -2.71 5.82 -4.98
C ILE A 22 -3.92 5.30 -5.77
N ALA A 23 -5.08 5.13 -5.11
CA ALA A 23 -6.32 4.68 -5.75
C ALA A 23 -6.74 5.61 -6.90
N ARG A 24 -6.72 6.93 -6.66
CA ARG A 24 -7.01 7.94 -7.69
C ARG A 24 -5.99 7.92 -8.83
N SER A 25 -4.69 7.74 -8.54
CA SER A 25 -3.65 7.65 -9.57
C SER A 25 -3.86 6.44 -10.49
N LEU A 26 -4.23 5.28 -9.94
CA LEU A 26 -4.55 4.08 -10.71
C LEU A 26 -5.83 4.28 -11.54
N ALA A 27 -6.88 4.89 -10.94
CA ALA A 27 -8.13 5.21 -11.65
C ALA A 27 -7.90 6.15 -12.83
N ALA A 28 -7.05 7.16 -12.68
CA ALA A 28 -6.68 8.10 -13.74
C ALA A 28 -5.97 7.41 -14.94
N GLN A 29 -5.40 6.21 -14.74
CA GLN A 29 -4.85 5.37 -15.81
C GLN A 29 -5.86 4.34 -16.35
N GLY A 30 -7.13 4.44 -15.95
CA GLY A 30 -8.23 3.60 -16.45
C GLY A 30 -8.47 2.32 -15.67
N ALA A 31 -7.84 2.12 -14.51
CA ALA A 31 -8.14 0.99 -13.62
C ALA A 31 -9.51 1.16 -12.95
N ARG A 32 -10.19 0.04 -12.71
CA ARG A 32 -11.39 -0.06 -11.88
C ARG A 32 -10.96 -0.39 -10.45
N ILE A 33 -11.38 0.42 -9.49
CA ILE A 33 -10.79 0.41 -8.14
C ILE A 33 -11.75 -0.19 -7.12
N ALA A 34 -11.29 -1.18 -6.36
CA ALA A 34 -11.86 -1.55 -5.07
C ALA A 34 -11.13 -0.76 -3.98
N VAL A 35 -11.82 0.17 -3.35
CA VAL A 35 -11.29 1.02 -2.29
C VAL A 35 -11.54 0.32 -0.95
N ASN A 36 -10.51 -0.30 -0.36
CA ASN A 36 -10.66 -0.90 0.96
C ASN A 36 -10.27 0.10 2.07
N ASP A 37 -11.10 0.15 3.08
CA ASP A 37 -10.81 0.76 4.40
C ASP A 37 -11.61 0.01 5.47
N LEU A 38 -11.23 0.13 6.75
CA LEU A 38 -12.06 -0.34 7.87
C LEU A 38 -13.33 0.51 8.05
N ASP A 39 -13.25 1.78 7.67
CA ASP A 39 -14.30 2.77 7.80
C ASP A 39 -15.03 2.91 6.44
N GLN A 40 -16.31 2.56 6.46
CA GLN A 40 -17.19 2.60 5.29
C GLN A 40 -17.28 4.01 4.69
N ASP A 41 -17.49 5.02 5.52
CA ASP A 41 -17.71 6.39 5.08
C ASP A 41 -16.45 6.92 4.36
N ARG A 42 -15.27 6.63 4.88
CA ARG A 42 -14.00 6.98 4.23
C ARG A 42 -13.81 6.28 2.87
N ALA A 43 -14.16 4.99 2.80
CA ALA A 43 -14.08 4.27 1.53
C ALA A 43 -15.01 4.90 0.49
N GLU A 44 -16.25 5.24 0.88
CA GLU A 44 -17.25 5.88 0.04
C GLU A 44 -16.84 7.29 -0.39
N GLU A 45 -16.22 8.09 0.50
CA GLU A 45 -15.66 9.40 0.14
C GLU A 45 -14.60 9.29 -0.97
N THR A 46 -13.67 8.34 -0.86
CA THR A 46 -12.67 8.12 -1.90
C THR A 46 -13.29 7.62 -3.19
N VAL A 47 -14.28 6.73 -3.12
CA VAL A 47 -15.05 6.27 -4.30
C VAL A 47 -15.72 7.44 -4.99
N ALA A 48 -16.40 8.32 -4.24
CA ALA A 48 -17.07 9.50 -4.80
C ALA A 48 -16.08 10.45 -5.49
N LEU A 49 -14.87 10.64 -4.92
CA LEU A 49 -13.82 11.44 -5.55
C LEU A 49 -13.37 10.84 -6.88
N ILE A 50 -13.10 9.52 -6.93
CA ILE A 50 -12.71 8.82 -8.15
C ILE A 50 -13.79 8.93 -9.24
N GLN A 51 -15.06 8.74 -8.85
CA GLN A 51 -16.19 8.85 -9.78
C GLN A 51 -16.37 10.28 -10.31
N THR A 52 -16.19 11.29 -9.48
CA THR A 52 -16.23 12.71 -9.89
C THR A 52 -15.12 13.03 -10.90
N GLU A 53 -13.98 12.35 -10.80
CA GLU A 53 -12.85 12.46 -11.73
C GLU A 53 -13.02 11.60 -12.99
N GLY A 54 -14.16 10.92 -13.15
CA GLY A 54 -14.50 10.09 -14.31
C GLY A 54 -13.99 8.66 -14.25
N GLY A 55 -13.45 8.22 -13.09
CA GLY A 55 -13.01 6.85 -12.85
C GLY A 55 -14.16 5.93 -12.40
N GLU A 56 -13.88 4.63 -12.31
CA GLU A 56 -14.80 3.61 -11.80
C GLU A 56 -14.26 3.03 -10.49
N ALA A 57 -15.06 3.09 -9.42
CA ALA A 57 -14.67 2.56 -8.11
C ALA A 57 -15.88 2.05 -7.32
N ILE A 58 -15.61 1.08 -6.43
CA ILE A 58 -16.54 0.57 -5.42
C ILE A 58 -15.88 0.57 -4.04
N PRO A 59 -16.64 0.74 -2.93
CA PRO A 59 -16.12 0.50 -1.59
C PRO A 59 -16.00 -1.01 -1.32
N ALA A 60 -15.00 -1.39 -0.54
CA ALA A 60 -14.72 -2.78 -0.17
C ALA A 60 -14.21 -2.85 1.27
N CYS A 61 -15.13 -2.80 2.24
CA CYS A 61 -14.78 -2.71 3.66
C CYS A 61 -14.55 -4.09 4.27
N PHE A 62 -13.34 -4.29 4.81
CA PHE A 62 -12.94 -5.47 5.60
C PHE A 62 -11.62 -5.19 6.32
N ASP A 63 -11.37 -5.93 7.41
CA ASP A 63 -10.11 -5.88 8.15
C ASP A 63 -9.07 -6.80 7.47
N VAL A 64 -7.97 -6.21 6.99
CA VAL A 64 -6.86 -6.93 6.36
C VAL A 64 -6.14 -7.89 7.33
N THR A 65 -6.26 -7.69 8.64
CA THR A 65 -5.64 -8.56 9.64
C THR A 65 -6.41 -9.86 9.85
N LEU A 66 -7.68 -9.93 9.41
CA LEU A 66 -8.57 -11.08 9.54
C LEU A 66 -8.75 -11.78 8.19
N TYR A 67 -8.06 -12.92 8.00
CA TYR A 67 -8.07 -13.63 6.71
C TYR A 67 -9.47 -13.96 6.19
N SER A 68 -10.40 -14.35 7.06
CA SER A 68 -11.79 -14.67 6.69
C SER A 68 -12.56 -13.47 6.15
N GLU A 69 -12.26 -12.26 6.65
CA GLU A 69 -12.85 -11.03 6.12
C GLU A 69 -12.24 -10.65 4.78
N VAL A 70 -10.91 -10.80 4.64
CA VAL A 70 -10.21 -10.60 3.37
C VAL A 70 -10.77 -11.51 2.29
N GLU A 71 -10.91 -12.82 2.57
CA GLU A 71 -11.45 -13.80 1.63
C GLU A 71 -12.87 -13.43 1.18
N THR A 72 -13.74 -13.07 2.12
CA THR A 72 -15.10 -12.60 1.84
C THR A 72 -15.10 -11.31 1.02
N GLY A 73 -14.25 -10.36 1.37
CA GLY A 73 -14.10 -9.08 0.67
C GLY A 73 -13.65 -9.26 -0.78
N ILE A 74 -12.63 -10.10 -1.00
CA ILE A 74 -12.14 -10.43 -2.36
C ILE A 74 -13.23 -11.12 -3.19
N ALA A 75 -14.02 -12.03 -2.61
CA ALA A 75 -15.13 -12.66 -3.30
C ALA A 75 -16.17 -11.63 -3.80
N ARG A 76 -16.56 -10.68 -2.94
CA ARG A 76 -17.48 -9.58 -3.29
C ARG A 76 -16.91 -8.65 -4.38
N ILE A 77 -15.62 -8.32 -4.31
CA ILE A 77 -14.94 -7.54 -5.36
C ILE A 77 -14.98 -8.30 -6.68
N THR A 78 -14.70 -9.61 -6.65
CA THR A 78 -14.70 -10.45 -7.84
C THR A 78 -16.08 -10.55 -8.49
N GLU A 79 -17.14 -10.63 -7.69
CA GLU A 79 -18.52 -10.61 -8.17
C GLU A 79 -18.90 -9.26 -8.82
N SER A 80 -18.45 -8.16 -8.23
CA SER A 80 -18.87 -6.80 -8.65
C SER A 80 -18.05 -6.24 -9.80
N LEU A 81 -16.73 -6.41 -9.77
CA LEU A 81 -15.79 -5.84 -10.75
C LEU A 81 -15.13 -6.90 -11.63
N GLY A 82 -15.01 -8.12 -11.13
CA GLY A 82 -14.19 -9.18 -11.69
C GLY A 82 -12.93 -9.48 -10.86
N PRO A 83 -12.08 -10.41 -11.31
CA PRO A 83 -10.94 -10.86 -10.53
C PRO A 83 -9.89 -9.76 -10.36
N VAL A 84 -9.36 -9.64 -9.14
CA VAL A 84 -8.30 -8.68 -8.82
C VAL A 84 -7.04 -9.01 -9.63
N GLU A 85 -6.55 -8.06 -10.42
CA GLU A 85 -5.31 -8.15 -11.21
C GLU A 85 -4.16 -7.36 -10.59
N ILE A 86 -4.48 -6.32 -9.82
CA ILE A 86 -3.52 -5.43 -9.15
C ILE A 86 -3.90 -5.39 -7.66
N LEU A 87 -2.99 -5.80 -6.79
CA LEU A 87 -3.12 -5.65 -5.34
C LEU A 87 -2.12 -4.62 -4.85
N VAL A 88 -2.62 -3.57 -4.20
CA VAL A 88 -1.80 -2.60 -3.49
C VAL A 88 -2.03 -2.73 -1.99
N ASN A 89 -1.10 -3.36 -1.29
CA ASN A 89 -1.07 -3.45 0.17
C ASN A 89 -0.57 -2.13 0.74
N ASN A 90 -1.50 -1.20 1.01
CA ASN A 90 -1.17 0.10 1.58
C ASN A 90 -1.61 0.21 3.05
N ALA A 91 -2.62 -0.53 3.50
CA ALA A 91 -3.03 -0.54 4.91
C ALA A 91 -1.83 -0.70 5.84
N GLY A 92 -1.76 0.13 6.89
CA GLY A 92 -0.60 0.18 7.77
C GLY A 92 -0.80 1.16 8.93
N ASN A 93 0.29 1.51 9.61
CA ASN A 93 0.31 2.45 10.75
C ASN A 93 -0.43 1.99 12.01
N ALA A 94 -0.52 0.70 12.25
CA ALA A 94 -0.94 0.13 13.53
C ALA A 94 -2.23 0.68 14.16
N GLY A 95 -3.22 1.02 13.35
CA GLY A 95 -4.54 1.32 13.89
C GLY A 95 -5.16 2.61 13.36
N GLY A 96 -6.47 2.75 13.59
CA GLY A 96 -7.35 3.75 13.00
C GLY A 96 -7.13 5.21 13.41
N GLY A 97 -6.06 5.54 14.13
CA GLY A 97 -5.73 6.92 14.51
C GLY A 97 -5.20 7.76 13.34
N PRO A 98 -5.27 9.10 13.44
CA PRO A 98 -4.75 10.00 12.42
C PRO A 98 -3.21 10.01 12.36
N THR A 99 -2.55 9.65 13.45
CA THR A 99 -1.09 9.64 13.60
C THR A 99 -0.61 8.35 14.25
N MET A 100 0.56 7.88 13.86
CA MET A 100 1.23 6.78 14.53
C MET A 100 1.80 7.28 15.87
N GLU A 101 1.46 6.59 16.97
CA GLU A 101 2.08 6.86 18.26
C GLU A 101 3.56 6.44 18.23
N LEU A 102 4.43 7.39 18.59
CA LEU A 102 5.86 7.17 18.70
C LEU A 102 6.19 6.87 20.17
N ALA A 103 6.70 5.69 20.43
CA ALA A 103 7.09 5.28 21.79
C ALA A 103 8.47 4.61 21.79
N ALA A 104 9.33 4.96 22.74
CA ALA A 104 10.56 4.22 22.94
C ALA A 104 10.21 2.77 23.30
N PHE A 105 10.92 1.81 22.72
CA PHE A 105 10.62 0.38 22.89
C PHE A 105 10.54 -0.06 24.36
N ARG A 106 11.41 0.50 25.23
CA ARG A 106 11.42 0.22 26.69
C ARG A 106 10.12 0.64 27.40
N ASP A 107 9.38 1.58 26.82
CA ASP A 107 8.16 2.16 27.41
C ASP A 107 6.88 1.61 26.76
N MET A 108 7.03 0.76 25.71
CA MET A 108 5.92 0.19 24.96
C MET A 108 5.33 -1.03 25.68
N ASP A 109 4.00 -1.05 25.85
CA ASP A 109 3.31 -2.21 26.41
C ASP A 109 3.36 -3.39 25.43
N VAL A 110 3.63 -4.59 25.95
CA VAL A 110 3.68 -5.83 25.15
C VAL A 110 2.35 -6.14 24.45
N SER A 111 1.22 -5.77 25.05
CA SER A 111 -0.11 -5.94 24.47
C SER A 111 -0.34 -5.14 23.19
N GLU A 112 0.46 -4.08 22.97
CA GLU A 112 0.41 -3.23 21.78
C GLU A 112 1.20 -3.78 20.59
N TRP A 113 2.03 -4.81 20.81
CA TRP A 113 2.98 -5.27 19.78
C TRP A 113 2.29 -5.88 18.57
N SER A 114 1.25 -6.69 18.79
CA SER A 114 0.56 -7.41 17.73
C SER A 114 -0.01 -6.45 16.67
N ARG A 115 -0.60 -5.33 17.08
CA ARG A 115 -1.23 -4.37 16.16
C ARG A 115 -0.26 -3.86 15.07
N PHE A 116 1.06 -3.72 15.41
CA PHE A 116 2.05 -3.29 14.43
C PHE A 116 2.42 -4.40 13.46
N ILE A 117 2.48 -5.64 13.93
CA ILE A 117 2.84 -6.80 13.11
C ILE A 117 1.63 -7.24 12.27
N ASP A 118 0.46 -7.28 12.88
CA ASP A 118 -0.75 -7.78 12.22
C ASP A 118 -1.09 -6.95 10.97
N VAL A 119 -1.14 -5.63 11.07
CA VAL A 119 -1.50 -4.79 9.93
C VAL A 119 -0.37 -4.64 8.91
N ASN A 120 0.90 -4.59 9.35
CA ASN A 120 2.03 -4.29 8.46
C ASN A 120 2.68 -5.52 7.82
N LEU A 121 2.48 -6.71 8.39
CA LEU A 121 3.02 -7.98 7.88
C LEU A 121 1.92 -8.97 7.51
N TYR A 122 1.06 -9.34 8.47
CA TYR A 122 0.00 -10.33 8.19
C TYR A 122 -1.07 -9.78 7.26
N GLY A 123 -1.44 -8.50 7.34
CA GLY A 123 -2.38 -7.87 6.41
C GLY A 123 -1.97 -8.04 4.95
N PRO A 124 -0.75 -7.61 4.55
CA PRO A 124 -0.21 -7.88 3.21
C PRO A 124 -0.18 -9.35 2.82
N ALA A 125 0.18 -10.25 3.75
CA ALA A 125 0.22 -11.69 3.49
C ALA A 125 -1.18 -12.26 3.26
N ASN A 126 -2.17 -11.87 4.08
CA ASN A 126 -3.57 -12.28 3.93
C ASN A 126 -4.14 -11.86 2.57
N CYS A 127 -3.97 -10.58 2.20
CA CYS A 127 -4.45 -10.06 0.93
C CYS A 127 -3.76 -10.75 -0.26
N ALA A 128 -2.43 -10.94 -0.19
CA ALA A 128 -1.69 -11.64 -1.23
C ALA A 128 -2.21 -13.09 -1.38
N LYS A 129 -2.37 -13.84 -0.26
CA LYS A 129 -2.88 -15.21 -0.28
C LYS A 129 -4.24 -15.31 -0.96
N ALA A 130 -5.15 -14.37 -0.69
CA ALA A 130 -6.51 -14.41 -1.20
C ALA A 130 -6.62 -14.15 -2.72
N VAL A 131 -5.66 -13.43 -3.33
CA VAL A 131 -5.68 -13.12 -4.77
C VAL A 131 -4.73 -13.99 -5.61
N LEU A 132 -3.76 -14.64 -4.95
CA LEU A 132 -2.59 -15.24 -5.61
C LEU A 132 -2.95 -16.37 -6.56
N GLU A 133 -3.77 -17.32 -6.12
CA GLU A 133 -4.17 -18.48 -6.94
C GLU A 133 -4.80 -18.00 -8.26
N GLY A 134 -5.78 -17.11 -8.18
CA GLY A 134 -6.41 -16.57 -9.38
C GLY A 134 -5.46 -15.75 -10.27
N MET A 135 -4.46 -15.05 -9.70
CA MET A 135 -3.43 -14.38 -10.49
C MET A 135 -2.53 -15.37 -11.21
N CYS A 136 -2.08 -16.43 -10.53
CA CYS A 136 -1.25 -17.49 -11.11
C CYS A 136 -1.98 -18.26 -12.22
N ASP A 137 -3.24 -18.61 -12.02
CA ASP A 137 -4.06 -19.33 -13.02
C ASP A 137 -4.26 -18.52 -14.31
N ARG A 138 -4.36 -17.20 -14.19
CA ARG A 138 -4.47 -16.30 -15.34
C ARG A 138 -3.11 -15.96 -15.99
N GLY A 139 -2.00 -16.40 -15.41
CA GLY A 139 -0.66 -16.06 -15.87
C GLY A 139 -0.33 -14.57 -15.76
N ARG A 140 -1.01 -13.84 -14.86
CA ARG A 140 -0.85 -12.40 -14.71
C ARG A 140 -1.33 -11.90 -13.34
N GLY A 141 -0.49 -11.10 -12.70
CA GLY A 141 -0.80 -10.39 -11.46
C GLY A 141 0.25 -9.34 -11.14
N ARG A 142 -0.14 -8.33 -10.36
CA ARG A 142 0.74 -7.28 -9.84
C ARG A 142 0.46 -7.12 -8.36
N ILE A 143 1.43 -7.42 -7.51
CA ILE A 143 1.34 -7.23 -6.06
C ILE A 143 2.36 -6.17 -5.69
N ILE A 144 1.88 -5.05 -5.11
CA ILE A 144 2.70 -3.93 -4.71
C ILE A 144 2.44 -3.66 -3.22
N THR A 145 3.48 -3.67 -2.40
CA THR A 145 3.34 -3.38 -0.96
C THR A 145 3.98 -2.03 -0.63
N ILE A 146 3.23 -1.19 0.04
CA ILE A 146 3.71 0.09 0.53
C ILE A 146 4.43 -0.12 1.86
N SER A 147 5.75 0.03 1.81
CA SER A 147 6.62 0.00 2.97
C SER A 147 7.10 1.41 3.32
N SER A 148 8.14 1.50 4.11
CA SER A 148 8.69 2.74 4.63
C SER A 148 10.21 2.67 4.67
N GLY A 149 10.88 3.81 4.69
CA GLY A 149 12.29 3.89 5.06
C GLY A 149 12.58 3.26 6.41
N ALA A 150 11.63 3.27 7.36
CA ALA A 150 11.73 2.55 8.63
C ALA A 150 11.84 1.02 8.49
N GLY A 151 11.40 0.45 7.36
CA GLY A 151 11.60 -0.97 7.03
C GLY A 151 12.96 -1.27 6.40
N GLN A 152 13.71 -0.26 6.02
CA GLN A 152 15.01 -0.38 5.38
C GLN A 152 16.19 0.04 6.28
N THR A 153 15.96 0.99 7.19
CA THR A 153 16.99 1.54 8.08
C THR A 153 16.44 1.83 9.46
N GLY A 154 17.31 1.87 10.46
CA GLY A 154 16.96 2.25 11.83
C GLY A 154 16.69 3.75 11.94
N LEU A 155 15.59 4.13 12.61
CA LEU A 155 15.22 5.51 12.90
C LEU A 155 15.14 5.73 14.42
N PRO A 156 15.76 6.78 14.99
CA PRO A 156 15.77 7.02 16.44
C PRO A 156 14.49 7.74 16.92
N ILE A 157 13.31 7.30 16.45
CA ILE A 157 12.04 8.00 16.68
C ILE A 157 10.94 7.10 17.30
N GLY A 158 11.32 5.97 17.91
CA GLY A 158 10.34 5.11 18.59
C GLY A 158 9.40 4.31 17.67
N VAL A 159 9.91 3.83 16.53
CA VAL A 159 9.15 3.07 15.53
C VAL A 159 9.62 1.62 15.37
N GLY A 160 10.19 1.03 16.41
CA GLY A 160 10.85 -0.29 16.31
C GLY A 160 9.96 -1.40 15.77
N LEU A 161 8.76 -1.59 16.33
CA LEU A 161 7.83 -2.64 15.89
C LEU A 161 7.16 -2.31 14.54
N TYR A 162 6.87 -1.06 14.27
CA TYR A 162 6.43 -0.63 12.95
C TYR A 162 7.50 -0.94 11.89
N GLY A 163 8.77 -0.54 12.17
CA GLY A 163 9.90 -0.86 11.30
C GLY A 163 10.08 -2.36 11.09
N ALA A 164 9.93 -3.17 12.15
CA ALA A 164 9.97 -4.62 12.07
C ALA A 164 8.87 -5.20 11.16
N GLY A 165 7.61 -4.74 11.30
CA GLY A 165 6.52 -5.14 10.44
C GLY A 165 6.76 -4.78 8.97
N LYS A 166 7.22 -3.53 8.69
CA LYS A 166 7.56 -3.08 7.34
C LYS A 166 8.76 -3.80 6.74
N ALA A 167 9.78 -4.12 7.54
CA ALA A 167 10.93 -4.93 7.11
C ALA A 167 10.52 -6.38 6.83
N GLY A 168 9.69 -6.96 7.69
CA GLY A 168 9.13 -8.30 7.51
C GLY A 168 8.32 -8.41 6.22
N ALA A 169 7.50 -7.39 5.90
CA ALA A 169 6.78 -7.33 4.64
C ALA A 169 7.72 -7.30 3.42
N ILE A 170 8.81 -6.52 3.46
CA ILE A 170 9.84 -6.52 2.40
C ILE A 170 10.43 -7.93 2.22
N GLY A 171 10.79 -8.60 3.33
CA GLY A 171 11.30 -9.97 3.30
C GLY A 171 10.31 -10.94 2.68
N PHE A 172 9.07 -10.94 3.15
CA PHE A 172 7.99 -11.76 2.61
C PHE A 172 7.80 -11.55 1.11
N GLN A 173 7.71 -10.30 0.65
CA GLN A 173 7.50 -9.96 -0.76
C GLN A 173 8.63 -10.48 -1.68
N ARG A 174 9.88 -10.46 -1.21
CA ARG A 174 11.01 -11.00 -1.96
C ARG A 174 10.90 -12.51 -2.19
N HIS A 175 10.52 -13.25 -1.15
CA HIS A 175 10.31 -14.71 -1.27
C HIS A 175 9.11 -15.02 -2.17
N LEU A 176 7.99 -14.34 -1.96
CA LEU A 176 6.80 -14.50 -2.80
C LEU A 176 7.09 -14.20 -4.28
N ALA A 177 7.88 -13.17 -4.57
CA ALA A 177 8.29 -12.84 -5.93
C ALA A 177 8.99 -14.03 -6.62
N MET A 178 9.88 -14.73 -5.92
CA MET A 178 10.61 -15.88 -6.46
C MET A 178 9.69 -17.10 -6.67
N GLU A 179 8.70 -17.28 -5.81
CA GLU A 179 7.75 -18.39 -5.91
C GLU A 179 6.82 -18.26 -7.13
N VAL A 180 6.42 -17.04 -7.49
CA VAL A 180 5.35 -16.80 -8.48
C VAL A 180 5.79 -16.17 -9.78
N ALA A 181 7.08 -15.84 -9.93
CA ALA A 181 7.59 -15.21 -11.15
C ALA A 181 7.30 -16.03 -12.43
N ALA A 182 7.44 -17.35 -12.35
CA ALA A 182 7.15 -18.26 -13.47
C ALA A 182 5.66 -18.28 -13.86
N ASN A 183 4.78 -17.82 -12.97
CA ASN A 183 3.33 -17.69 -13.20
C ASN A 183 2.93 -16.32 -13.76
N GLY A 184 3.88 -15.47 -14.17
CA GLY A 184 3.59 -14.15 -14.72
C GLY A 184 3.14 -13.10 -13.70
N VAL A 185 3.30 -13.39 -12.40
CA VAL A 185 2.98 -12.48 -11.31
C VAL A 185 4.25 -11.75 -10.85
N THR A 186 4.19 -10.40 -10.80
CA THR A 186 5.29 -9.61 -10.22
C THR A 186 4.91 -9.14 -8.82
N VAL A 187 5.89 -9.13 -7.94
CA VAL A 187 5.72 -8.76 -6.53
C VAL A 187 6.81 -7.76 -6.15
N ASN A 188 6.43 -6.52 -5.85
CA ASN A 188 7.36 -5.43 -5.57
C ASN A 188 6.95 -4.62 -4.34
N THR A 189 7.88 -3.86 -3.82
CA THR A 189 7.68 -2.97 -2.67
C THR A 189 8.00 -1.52 -3.07
N VAL A 190 7.18 -0.58 -2.62
CA VAL A 190 7.47 0.86 -2.65
C VAL A 190 7.78 1.31 -1.23
N ALA A 191 9.01 1.73 -0.97
CA ALA A 191 9.44 2.23 0.33
C ALA A 191 9.35 3.76 0.36
N LEU A 192 8.40 4.29 1.13
CA LEU A 192 8.14 5.72 1.23
C LEU A 192 9.08 6.39 2.23
N GLY A 193 9.49 7.63 1.92
CA GLY A 193 10.11 8.56 2.84
C GLY A 193 9.08 9.33 3.68
N LEU A 194 9.45 10.55 4.09
CA LEU A 194 8.53 11.45 4.77
C LEU A 194 7.50 12.00 3.79
N MET A 195 6.23 11.76 4.09
CA MET A 195 5.10 12.15 3.24
C MET A 195 4.29 13.24 3.91
N ASP A 196 3.73 14.15 3.11
CA ASP A 196 2.79 15.16 3.57
C ASP A 196 1.41 14.53 3.79
N ASN A 197 1.17 14.10 5.02
CA ASN A 197 -0.11 13.55 5.45
C ASN A 197 -0.95 14.57 6.23
N VAL A 198 -0.39 15.72 6.58
CA VAL A 198 -0.95 16.61 7.61
C VAL A 198 -1.18 18.04 7.12
N GLY A 199 -0.54 18.46 6.01
CA GLY A 199 -0.65 19.81 5.45
C GLY A 199 -0.28 20.96 6.42
N GLY A 200 0.50 21.92 5.95
CA GLY A 200 0.46 23.33 6.40
C GLY A 200 0.95 23.73 7.78
N SER A 201 1.63 22.89 8.57
CA SER A 201 2.20 23.30 9.86
C SER A 201 3.66 23.77 9.74
N GLU A 202 4.12 24.58 10.70
CA GLU A 202 5.53 25.02 10.79
C GLU A 202 6.50 23.82 10.90
N ALA A 203 6.07 22.74 11.59
CA ALA A 203 6.79 21.47 11.68
C ALA A 203 6.94 20.80 10.30
N VAL A 204 5.92 20.87 9.45
CA VAL A 204 5.97 20.35 8.06
C VAL A 204 7.01 21.10 7.25
N SER A 205 7.08 22.44 7.39
CA SER A 205 8.05 23.28 6.70
C SER A 205 9.49 22.93 7.11
N TYR A 206 9.74 22.71 8.39
CA TYR A 206 11.06 22.28 8.90
C TYR A 206 11.45 20.90 8.37
N LEU A 207 10.53 19.93 8.42
CA LEU A 207 10.75 18.59 7.89
C LEU A 207 10.99 18.59 6.38
N ALA A 208 10.26 19.43 5.64
CA ALA A 208 10.43 19.61 4.20
C ALA A 208 11.83 20.13 3.86
N ALA A 209 12.30 21.15 4.59
CA ALA A 209 13.63 21.73 4.39
C ALA A 209 14.76 20.72 4.70
N SER A 210 14.52 19.72 5.54
CA SER A 210 15.50 18.66 5.85
C SER A 210 15.59 17.57 4.77
N GLN A 211 14.65 17.53 3.82
CA GLN A 211 14.68 16.54 2.73
C GLN A 211 15.64 16.98 1.62
N PRO A 212 16.42 16.08 1.01
CA PRO A 212 17.28 16.43 -0.13
C PRO A 212 16.54 17.10 -1.29
N THR A 213 15.27 16.74 -1.51
CA THR A 213 14.41 17.37 -2.55
C THR A 213 13.76 18.69 -2.11
N GLY A 214 13.98 19.15 -0.87
CA GLY A 214 13.40 20.37 -0.31
C GLY A 214 11.89 20.34 -0.07
N ARG A 215 11.26 19.18 -0.19
CA ARG A 215 9.81 18.99 0.07
C ARG A 215 9.48 17.61 0.62
N LEU A 216 8.35 17.49 1.27
CA LEU A 216 7.78 16.19 1.59
C LEU A 216 7.19 15.52 0.33
N GLY A 217 7.12 14.19 0.35
CA GLY A 217 6.42 13.44 -0.69
C GLY A 217 4.92 13.66 -0.60
N LYS A 218 4.24 13.58 -1.74
CA LYS A 218 2.78 13.67 -1.86
C LYS A 218 2.20 12.31 -2.26
N PRO A 219 0.90 12.09 -2.07
CA PRO A 219 0.24 10.86 -2.52
C PRO A 219 0.48 10.54 -4.00
N GLU A 220 0.56 11.57 -4.85
CA GLU A 220 0.82 11.43 -6.28
C GLU A 220 2.23 10.90 -6.58
N ASP A 221 3.24 11.21 -5.73
CA ASP A 221 4.60 10.67 -5.88
C ASP A 221 4.60 9.14 -5.67
N ALA A 222 3.84 8.65 -4.66
CA ALA A 222 3.64 7.23 -4.44
C ALA A 222 2.78 6.61 -5.55
N GLY A 223 1.71 7.31 -5.97
CA GLY A 223 0.81 6.89 -7.03
C GLY A 223 1.54 6.64 -8.34
N ALA A 224 2.44 7.53 -8.74
CA ALA A 224 3.23 7.39 -9.98
C ALA A 224 4.10 6.12 -9.98
N ALA A 225 4.76 5.82 -8.85
CA ALA A 225 5.56 4.61 -8.69
C ALA A 225 4.69 3.34 -8.74
N VAL A 226 3.51 3.37 -8.09
CA VAL A 226 2.57 2.25 -8.10
C VAL A 226 1.98 2.03 -9.50
N VAL A 227 1.61 3.08 -10.21
CA VAL A 227 1.14 3.00 -11.60
C VAL A 227 2.18 2.32 -12.50
N TYR A 228 3.46 2.72 -12.40
CA TYR A 228 4.54 2.04 -13.12
C TYR A 228 4.60 0.55 -12.79
N LEU A 229 4.68 0.18 -11.51
CA LEU A 229 4.81 -1.22 -11.10
C LEU A 229 3.55 -2.06 -11.41
N ALA A 230 2.38 -1.43 -11.52
CA ALA A 230 1.12 -2.06 -11.90
C ALA A 230 1.00 -2.30 -13.41
N SER A 231 1.76 -1.59 -14.23
CA SER A 231 1.67 -1.60 -15.68
C SER A 231 2.35 -2.81 -16.34
N ASP A 232 2.15 -2.97 -17.62
CA ASP A 232 2.81 -4.01 -18.43
C ASP A 232 4.28 -3.70 -18.66
N GLU A 233 4.65 -2.41 -18.66
CA GLU A 233 6.03 -1.96 -18.78
C GLU A 233 6.92 -2.41 -17.61
N ALA A 234 6.34 -2.75 -16.46
CA ALA A 234 7.03 -3.30 -15.30
C ALA A 234 7.05 -4.85 -15.27
N SER A 235 6.67 -5.54 -16.36
CA SER A 235 6.59 -7.02 -16.39
C SER A 235 7.92 -7.74 -16.12
N TRP A 236 9.06 -7.04 -16.27
CA TRP A 236 10.40 -7.56 -15.96
C TRP A 236 10.94 -7.08 -14.61
N VAL A 237 10.09 -6.44 -13.78
CA VAL A 237 10.46 -5.91 -12.47
C VAL A 237 9.74 -6.72 -11.39
N THR A 238 10.47 -7.56 -10.66
CA THR A 238 9.93 -8.34 -9.54
C THR A 238 10.95 -8.49 -8.42
N GLY A 239 10.51 -8.64 -7.18
CA GLY A 239 11.34 -8.74 -5.98
C GLY A 239 12.05 -7.45 -5.58
N GLN A 240 11.71 -6.32 -6.19
CA GLN A 240 12.43 -5.06 -5.98
C GLN A 240 11.81 -4.22 -4.86
N VAL A 241 12.67 -3.39 -4.26
CA VAL A 241 12.26 -2.34 -3.33
C VAL A 241 12.58 -1.00 -3.98
N LEU A 242 11.54 -0.30 -4.44
CA LEU A 242 11.67 1.02 -5.06
C LEU A 242 11.53 2.10 -3.99
N GLY A 243 12.60 2.86 -3.76
CA GLY A 243 12.59 4.00 -2.84
C GLY A 243 11.87 5.21 -3.45
N VAL A 244 10.78 5.68 -2.82
CA VAL A 244 10.11 6.94 -3.13
C VAL A 244 10.22 7.81 -1.88
N ASN A 245 11.40 8.37 -1.66
CA ASN A 245 11.83 8.92 -0.38
C ASN A 245 12.54 10.28 -0.48
N GLY A 246 12.50 10.94 -1.64
CA GLY A 246 13.13 12.24 -1.83
C GLY A 246 14.64 12.26 -1.63
N GLY A 247 15.32 11.11 -1.70
CA GLY A 247 16.76 10.98 -1.50
C GLY A 247 17.20 10.84 -0.03
N THR A 248 16.27 10.69 0.91
CA THR A 248 16.60 10.56 2.34
C THR A 248 17.24 9.21 2.71
N HIS A 249 17.05 8.20 1.88
CA HIS A 249 17.66 6.89 2.05
C HIS A 249 18.15 6.40 0.69
N LEU A 250 19.44 6.16 0.62
CA LEU A 250 20.10 5.55 -0.56
C LEU A 250 20.49 4.11 -0.19
N PRO A 251 20.26 3.12 -1.07
CA PRO A 251 20.61 1.72 -0.83
C PRO A 251 22.10 1.50 -0.77
#